data_7b77126014ca9dea1620a8d3e87a2bd0
#
_entry.id   7b77126014ca9dea1620a8d3e87a2bd0
#
_cell.length_a   1.000
_cell.length_b   1.000
_cell.length_c   1.000
_cell.angle_alpha   90.00
_cell.angle_beta   90.00
_cell.angle_gamma   90.00
#
_symmetry.space_group_name_H-M   'P 1'
#
loop_
_entity.id
_entity.type
_entity.pdbx_description
1 polymer ?
#
loop_
_entity_poly.entity_id
_entity_poly.type
_entity_poly.pdbx_seq_one_letter_code
_entity_poly.pdbx_strand_id
1 'polypeptide(L)'
;MDFMVKHPSEVVDLESEFVRHEACPQCGSSDANSIYSDGHTFCFVCHHYVHGDGTVNHHTMSTNVELRGSAGRLQKRRISERTCEKFKCYRDGEQLRFYYYNSSGTLVGAKVKSKGKDFKCEGKVNTLYGMQLFRHKTTNKTKKLVIVEGEMDALSVWEAQPNWDVVSIPNGAAAAKKAIQNNYE
;
A
#
# COMPACT_ATOMS: atom_id res chain seq x y z
N MET A 1 -19.90 22.71 47.41
CA MET A 1 -18.99 21.58 47.15
C MET A 1 -19.39 21.03 45.81
N ASP A 2 -18.73 21.56 44.76
CA ASP A 2 -18.99 21.14 43.38
C ASP A 2 -18.13 19.92 43.05
N PHE A 3 -18.79 18.82 42.77
CA PHE A 3 -18.15 17.64 42.23
C PHE A 3 -18.05 17.83 40.70
N MET A 4 -16.87 18.24 40.21
CA MET A 4 -16.51 18.12 38.81
C MET A 4 -16.43 16.68 38.43
N VAL A 5 -17.38 16.21 37.62
CA VAL A 5 -17.32 14.95 36.91
C VAL A 5 -16.30 15.12 35.79
N LYS A 6 -15.14 14.48 35.92
CA LYS A 6 -14.18 14.35 34.83
C LYS A 6 -14.78 13.43 33.76
N HIS A 7 -14.94 13.97 32.56
CA HIS A 7 -15.24 13.17 31.38
C HIS A 7 -14.12 12.14 31.14
N PRO A 8 -14.46 10.90 30.77
CA PRO A 8 -13.45 9.93 30.36
C PRO A 8 -12.76 10.44 29.09
N SER A 9 -11.45 10.51 29.14
CA SER A 9 -10.57 10.78 28.02
C SER A 9 -10.96 9.94 26.80
N GLU A 10 -11.07 10.59 25.66
CA GLU A 10 -11.17 9.95 24.35
C GLU A 10 -10.11 8.86 24.23
N VAL A 11 -10.58 7.62 24.14
CA VAL A 11 -9.74 6.49 23.73
C VAL A 11 -9.48 6.71 22.26
N VAL A 12 -8.33 7.26 21.91
CA VAL A 12 -7.84 7.25 20.54
C VAL A 12 -7.54 5.79 20.25
N ASP A 13 -8.40 5.13 19.46
CA ASP A 13 -8.12 3.84 18.87
C ASP A 13 -6.90 4.01 17.96
N LEU A 14 -5.72 3.79 18.50
CA LEU A 14 -4.47 3.72 17.74
C LEU A 14 -4.51 2.41 16.95
N GLU A 15 -5.10 2.49 15.74
CA GLU A 15 -5.07 1.37 14.81
C GLU A 15 -3.61 1.00 14.53
N SER A 16 -3.26 -0.23 14.86
CA SER A 16 -1.96 -0.79 14.58
C SER A 16 -1.72 -0.87 13.06
N GLU A 17 -0.60 -0.31 12.58
CA GLU A 17 -0.25 -0.27 11.17
C GLU A 17 0.79 -1.36 10.84
N PHE A 18 0.65 -1.99 9.67
CA PHE A 18 1.64 -2.94 9.15
C PHE A 18 2.98 -2.23 8.86
N VAL A 19 4.07 -2.80 9.33
CA VAL A 19 5.43 -2.25 9.16
C VAL A 19 6.22 -2.99 8.09
N ARG A 20 6.35 -4.33 8.24
CA ARG A 20 7.13 -5.18 7.32
C ARG A 20 6.78 -6.65 7.46
N HIS A 21 7.24 -7.43 6.48
CA HIS A 21 7.34 -8.89 6.61
C HIS A 21 8.74 -9.32 7.03
N GLU A 22 8.82 -10.43 7.77
CA GLU A 22 10.09 -11.07 8.12
C GLU A 22 9.93 -12.59 8.23
N ALA A 23 11.04 -13.30 8.44
CA ALA A 23 11.01 -14.73 8.66
C ALA A 23 10.25 -15.08 9.95
N CYS A 24 9.40 -16.10 9.88
CA CYS A 24 8.68 -16.58 11.07
C CYS A 24 9.59 -17.46 11.92
N PRO A 25 9.81 -17.11 13.20
CA PRO A 25 10.65 -17.91 14.10
C PRO A 25 10.02 -19.27 14.45
N GLN A 26 8.70 -19.40 14.31
CA GLN A 26 7.97 -20.62 14.68
C GLN A 26 7.93 -21.66 13.57
N CYS A 27 7.70 -21.26 12.31
CA CYS A 27 7.55 -22.22 11.20
C CYS A 27 8.65 -22.13 10.15
N GLY A 28 9.60 -21.19 10.27
CA GLY A 28 10.70 -21.01 9.34
C GLY A 28 10.31 -20.45 7.95
N SER A 29 9.07 -20.02 7.76
CA SER A 29 8.67 -19.29 6.55
C SER A 29 9.50 -18.02 6.42
N SER A 30 10.03 -17.76 5.23
CA SER A 30 10.99 -16.68 4.99
C SER A 30 10.39 -15.27 5.09
N ASP A 31 9.07 -15.13 4.90
CA ASP A 31 8.41 -13.83 4.68
C ASP A 31 6.95 -13.75 5.16
N ALA A 32 6.48 -14.75 5.90
CA ALA A 32 5.06 -14.81 6.28
C ALA A 32 4.73 -14.16 7.62
N ASN A 33 5.73 -13.70 8.38
CA ASN A 33 5.52 -13.04 9.65
C ASN A 33 5.41 -11.53 9.46
N SER A 34 4.22 -11.00 9.70
CA SER A 34 3.95 -9.56 9.62
C SER A 34 4.22 -8.91 10.96
N ILE A 35 4.97 -7.80 10.92
CA ILE A 35 5.26 -6.95 12.08
C ILE A 35 4.40 -5.71 11.97
N TYR A 36 3.84 -5.28 13.10
CA TYR A 36 2.96 -4.13 13.20
C TYR A 36 3.54 -3.03 14.10
N SER A 37 3.01 -1.80 13.98
CA SER A 37 3.54 -0.60 14.65
C SER A 37 3.48 -0.64 16.16
N ASP A 38 2.56 -1.41 16.74
CA ASP A 38 2.39 -1.65 18.17
C ASP A 38 3.25 -2.81 18.69
N GLY A 39 4.13 -3.35 17.84
CA GLY A 39 5.03 -4.45 18.16
C GLY A 39 4.40 -5.84 18.05
N HIS A 40 3.08 -5.97 17.81
CA HIS A 40 2.52 -7.28 17.57
C HIS A 40 2.96 -7.90 16.25
N THR A 41 3.01 -9.22 16.19
CA THR A 41 3.35 -9.95 14.97
C THR A 41 2.33 -11.05 14.67
N PHE A 42 2.13 -11.33 13.38
CA PHE A 42 1.25 -12.40 12.93
C PHE A 42 1.84 -13.14 11.74
N CYS A 43 1.96 -14.44 11.84
CA CYS A 43 2.41 -15.29 10.74
C CYS A 43 1.23 -15.86 9.95
N PHE A 44 1.14 -15.56 8.67
CA PHE A 44 0.05 -16.03 7.80
C PHE A 44 0.17 -17.51 7.38
N VAL A 45 1.29 -18.17 7.67
CA VAL A 45 1.48 -19.60 7.37
C VAL A 45 1.09 -20.48 8.56
N CYS A 46 1.60 -20.20 9.75
CA CYS A 46 1.34 -21.04 10.94
C CYS A 46 0.38 -20.40 11.95
N HIS A 47 -0.11 -19.20 11.66
CA HIS A 47 -1.00 -18.39 12.51
C HIS A 47 -0.41 -18.07 13.89
N HIS A 48 0.93 -18.15 14.01
CA HIS A 48 1.61 -17.72 15.23
C HIS A 48 1.39 -16.23 15.46
N TYR A 49 0.92 -15.86 16.64
CA TYR A 49 0.65 -14.48 17.04
C TYR A 49 1.49 -14.13 18.27
N VAL A 50 2.15 -12.99 18.23
CA VAL A 50 2.85 -12.42 19.38
C VAL A 50 2.19 -11.08 19.70
N HIS A 51 1.79 -10.89 20.96
CA HIS A 51 1.26 -9.61 21.40
C HIS A 51 2.32 -8.52 21.33
N GLY A 52 1.93 -7.35 20.88
CA GLY A 52 2.75 -6.14 20.98
C GLY A 52 2.86 -5.69 22.45
N ASP A 53 3.91 -4.96 22.75
CA ASP A 53 4.12 -4.35 24.06
C ASP A 53 3.36 -3.04 24.25
N GLY A 54 2.58 -2.63 23.22
CA GLY A 54 1.83 -1.38 23.20
C GLY A 54 2.71 -0.12 23.04
N THR A 55 4.03 -0.30 22.96
CA THR A 55 4.92 0.80 22.58
C THR A 55 4.82 0.99 21.08
N VAL A 56 3.97 1.94 20.66
CA VAL A 56 3.93 2.37 19.26
C VAL A 56 5.30 2.98 18.98
N ASN A 57 6.20 2.17 18.46
CA ASN A 57 7.40 2.70 17.83
C ASN A 57 6.93 3.45 16.57
N HIS A 58 6.63 4.71 16.75
CA HIS A 58 6.61 5.64 15.64
C HIS A 58 8.01 5.65 15.06
N HIS A 59 8.34 4.64 14.25
CA HIS A 59 9.31 4.87 13.21
C HIS A 59 8.73 6.09 12.49
N THR A 60 9.36 7.24 12.71
CA THR A 60 9.11 8.44 11.91
C THR A 60 9.32 8.02 10.47
N MET A 61 8.25 7.49 9.86
CA MET A 61 8.24 7.29 8.42
C MET A 61 8.47 8.69 7.88
N SER A 62 9.62 8.85 7.23
CA SER A 62 9.91 10.10 6.54
C SER A 62 8.67 10.46 5.73
N THR A 63 7.97 11.50 6.15
CA THR A 63 6.73 11.95 5.49
C THR A 63 7.02 12.51 4.11
N ASN A 64 8.28 12.71 3.77
CA ASN A 64 8.74 13.15 2.46
C ASN A 64 9.14 11.94 1.61
N VAL A 65 8.20 11.45 0.83
CA VAL A 65 8.50 10.49 -0.24
C VAL A 65 8.96 11.28 -1.46
N GLU A 66 10.18 10.99 -1.91
CA GLU A 66 10.75 11.60 -3.12
C GLU A 66 10.56 10.68 -4.33
N LEU A 67 10.29 11.27 -5.47
CA LEU A 67 10.32 10.55 -6.74
C LEU A 67 11.77 10.21 -7.09
N ARG A 68 12.07 8.91 -7.17
CA ARG A 68 13.38 8.37 -7.55
C ARG A 68 13.22 7.40 -8.70
N GLY A 69 14.27 7.31 -9.53
CA GLY A 69 14.26 6.44 -10.68
C GLY A 69 13.52 7.03 -11.87
N SER A 70 13.26 6.20 -12.84
CA SER A 70 12.55 6.57 -14.08
C SER A 70 11.68 5.45 -14.59
N ALA A 71 10.69 5.78 -15.40
CA ALA A 71 9.91 4.79 -16.12
C ALA A 71 10.81 4.01 -17.08
N GLY A 72 10.47 2.75 -17.27
CA GLY A 72 11.16 1.89 -18.21
C GLY A 72 10.35 0.64 -18.49
N ARG A 73 10.56 0.03 -19.67
CA ARG A 73 9.86 -1.18 -20.07
C ARG A 73 10.16 -2.35 -19.13
N LEU A 74 9.11 -3.04 -18.67
CA LEU A 74 9.23 -4.28 -17.89
C LEU A 74 9.19 -5.49 -18.83
N GLN A 75 10.35 -5.88 -19.36
CA GLN A 75 10.51 -6.88 -20.41
C GLN A 75 9.79 -8.21 -20.09
N LYS A 76 10.02 -8.77 -18.89
CA LYS A 76 9.46 -10.07 -18.48
C LYS A 76 7.92 -10.10 -18.45
N ARG A 77 7.30 -8.95 -18.23
CA ARG A 77 5.83 -8.79 -18.16
C ARG A 77 5.25 -8.17 -19.43
N ARG A 78 6.08 -7.79 -20.39
CA ARG A 78 5.68 -7.09 -21.63
C ARG A 78 4.92 -5.80 -21.39
N ILE A 79 5.21 -5.11 -20.26
CA ILE A 79 4.61 -3.82 -19.91
C ILE A 79 5.48 -2.72 -20.51
N SER A 80 4.84 -1.79 -21.23
CA SER A 80 5.51 -0.68 -21.90
C SER A 80 5.99 0.38 -20.91
N GLU A 81 6.97 1.17 -21.31
CA GLU A 81 7.42 2.35 -20.58
C GLU A 81 6.28 3.36 -20.38
N ARG A 82 5.43 3.54 -21.39
CA ARG A 82 4.23 4.40 -21.32
C ARG A 82 3.31 4.01 -20.17
N THR A 83 3.08 2.72 -19.96
CA THR A 83 2.28 2.22 -18.84
C THR A 83 2.97 2.49 -17.51
N CYS A 84 4.27 2.24 -17.43
CA CYS A 84 5.05 2.52 -16.23
C CYS A 84 5.03 4.01 -15.88
N GLU A 85 5.23 4.89 -16.86
CA GLU A 85 5.16 6.34 -16.64
C GLU A 85 3.77 6.78 -16.17
N LYS A 86 2.72 6.28 -16.82
CA LYS A 86 1.34 6.60 -16.45
C LYS A 86 1.01 6.23 -15.01
N PHE A 87 1.38 5.03 -14.60
CA PHE A 87 1.11 4.51 -13.25
C PHE A 87 2.16 4.90 -12.21
N LYS A 88 3.20 5.68 -12.61
CA LYS A 88 4.31 6.05 -11.74
C LYS A 88 5.00 4.83 -11.12
N CYS A 89 5.28 3.85 -11.98
CA CYS A 89 6.07 2.67 -11.68
C CYS A 89 7.48 2.88 -12.20
N TYR A 90 8.43 3.20 -11.32
CA TYR A 90 9.78 3.61 -11.70
C TYR A 90 10.83 2.60 -11.28
N ARG A 91 11.87 2.49 -12.09
CA ARG A 91 13.06 1.71 -11.77
C ARG A 91 14.12 2.62 -11.17
N ASP A 92 14.58 2.24 -9.98
CA ASP A 92 15.65 2.91 -9.26
C ASP A 92 16.75 1.87 -8.96
N GLY A 93 17.77 1.83 -9.79
CA GLY A 93 18.75 0.74 -9.82
C GLY A 93 18.09 -0.63 -10.05
N GLU A 94 18.26 -1.57 -9.11
CA GLU A 94 17.63 -2.88 -9.17
C GLU A 94 16.21 -2.92 -8.57
N GLN A 95 15.79 -1.84 -7.93
CA GLN A 95 14.50 -1.72 -7.27
C GLN A 95 13.42 -1.27 -8.25
N LEU A 96 12.19 -1.69 -7.99
CA LEU A 96 11.00 -1.21 -8.66
C LEU A 96 10.13 -0.48 -7.65
N ARG A 97 9.79 0.78 -7.94
CA ARG A 97 9.04 1.68 -7.07
C ARG A 97 7.66 1.91 -7.64
N PHE A 98 6.63 1.72 -6.82
CA PHE A 98 5.24 2.01 -7.13
C PHE A 98 4.81 3.20 -6.27
N TYR A 99 4.56 4.34 -6.90
CA TYR A 99 4.23 5.58 -6.21
C TYR A 99 2.74 5.75 -6.00
N TYR A 100 2.36 6.05 -4.77
CA TYR A 100 0.98 6.19 -4.33
C TYR A 100 0.61 7.65 -4.14
N TYR A 101 -0.56 8.02 -4.62
CA TYR A 101 -1.09 9.37 -4.57
C TYR A 101 -2.46 9.35 -3.88
N ASN A 102 -2.78 10.41 -3.15
CA ASN A 102 -4.11 10.58 -2.58
C ASN A 102 -5.11 11.15 -3.60
N SER A 103 -6.37 11.31 -3.18
CA SER A 103 -7.43 11.90 -3.99
C SER A 103 -7.13 13.35 -4.42
N SER A 104 -6.27 14.07 -3.70
CA SER A 104 -5.78 15.39 -4.11
C SER A 104 -4.67 15.37 -5.17
N GLY A 105 -4.14 14.19 -5.52
CA GLY A 105 -3.01 14.03 -6.44
C GLY A 105 -1.66 14.37 -5.80
N THR A 106 -1.59 14.34 -4.48
CA THR A 106 -0.34 14.50 -3.73
C THR A 106 0.31 13.13 -3.57
N LEU A 107 1.63 13.05 -3.77
CA LEU A 107 2.43 11.86 -3.50
C LEU A 107 2.44 11.59 -1.98
N VAL A 108 1.96 10.43 -1.56
CA VAL A 108 1.82 10.08 -0.14
C VAL A 108 2.66 8.89 0.27
N GLY A 109 3.04 8.03 -0.67
CA GLY A 109 3.82 6.85 -0.35
C GLY A 109 4.45 6.20 -1.58
N ALA A 110 5.34 5.26 -1.32
CA ALA A 110 5.90 4.38 -2.33
C ALA A 110 6.03 2.96 -1.77
N LYS A 111 5.71 1.98 -2.59
CA LYS A 111 6.02 0.59 -2.32
C LYS A 111 7.21 0.20 -3.15
N VAL A 112 8.27 -0.25 -2.50
CA VAL A 112 9.56 -0.55 -3.11
C VAL A 112 9.77 -2.04 -3.13
N LYS A 113 9.90 -2.61 -4.31
CA LYS A 113 10.19 -4.02 -4.54
C LYS A 113 11.67 -4.19 -4.86
N SER A 114 12.37 -4.94 -4.03
CA SER A 114 13.75 -5.37 -4.26
C SER A 114 13.83 -6.65 -5.09
N LYS A 115 15.04 -7.12 -5.39
CA LYS A 115 15.25 -8.46 -5.96
C LYS A 115 14.70 -9.51 -4.99
N GLY A 116 13.76 -10.33 -5.43
CA GLY A 116 13.08 -11.30 -4.59
C GLY A 116 11.61 -10.95 -4.35
N LYS A 117 11.08 -11.33 -3.18
CA LYS A 117 9.70 -11.07 -2.77
C LYS A 117 9.57 -9.92 -1.79
N ASP A 118 10.68 -9.30 -1.38
CA ASP A 118 10.69 -8.29 -0.34
C ASP A 118 10.10 -6.97 -0.83
N PHE A 119 9.19 -6.44 -0.03
CA PHE A 119 8.59 -5.13 -0.21
C PHE A 119 8.90 -4.24 0.99
N LYS A 120 9.25 -2.99 0.71
CA LYS A 120 9.38 -1.95 1.72
C LYS A 120 8.39 -0.84 1.38
N CYS A 121 7.72 -0.29 2.39
CA CYS A 121 6.88 0.90 2.23
C CYS A 121 7.63 2.14 2.70
N GLU A 122 7.49 3.23 1.95
CA GLU A 122 7.97 4.57 2.28
C GLU A 122 6.76 5.50 2.30
N GLY A 123 6.59 6.30 3.37
CA GLY A 123 5.40 7.13 3.55
C GLY A 123 4.12 6.33 3.79
N LYS A 124 2.96 6.91 3.44
CA LYS A 124 1.64 6.29 3.65
C LYS A 124 1.16 5.54 2.40
N VAL A 125 1.08 4.21 2.49
CA VAL A 125 0.60 3.33 1.41
C VAL A 125 -0.79 2.81 1.80
N ASN A 126 -1.77 3.70 1.86
CA ASN A 126 -3.16 3.42 2.28
C ASN A 126 -4.22 3.83 1.24
N THR A 127 -3.80 4.38 0.11
CA THR A 127 -4.67 4.72 -1.02
C THR A 127 -4.68 3.59 -2.05
N LEU A 128 -5.64 3.58 -2.97
CA LEU A 128 -5.62 2.65 -4.10
C LEU A 128 -4.53 3.08 -5.10
N TYR A 129 -3.68 2.14 -5.49
CA TYR A 129 -2.65 2.41 -6.49
C TYR A 129 -3.28 2.70 -7.86
N GLY A 130 -2.89 3.80 -8.47
CA GLY A 130 -3.44 4.24 -9.77
C GLY A 130 -4.67 5.15 -9.66
N MET A 131 -5.22 5.40 -8.46
CA MET A 131 -6.42 6.22 -8.30
C MET A 131 -6.27 7.66 -8.82
N GLN A 132 -5.07 8.23 -8.78
CA GLN A 132 -4.78 9.56 -9.31
C GLN A 132 -5.10 9.70 -10.80
N LEU A 133 -5.19 8.59 -11.54
CA LEU A 133 -5.46 8.59 -12.97
C LEU A 133 -6.95 8.86 -13.30
N PHE A 134 -7.82 8.69 -12.32
CA PHE A 134 -9.27 8.70 -12.50
C PHE A 134 -9.98 9.83 -11.78
N ARG A 135 -9.24 10.64 -11.05
CA ARG A 135 -9.70 11.71 -10.16
C ARG A 135 -10.65 12.74 -10.78
N HIS A 136 -10.61 12.94 -12.09
CA HIS A 136 -11.42 13.96 -12.78
C HIS A 136 -12.45 13.38 -13.74
N LYS A 137 -12.71 12.07 -13.66
CA LYS A 137 -13.59 11.40 -14.63
C LYS A 137 -15.01 11.20 -14.08
N THR A 138 -15.61 12.28 -13.61
CA THR A 138 -16.99 12.26 -13.04
C THR A 138 -18.11 11.97 -14.03
N THR A 139 -17.85 11.97 -15.33
CA THR A 139 -18.94 12.00 -16.33
C THR A 139 -19.10 10.74 -17.18
N ASN A 140 -18.20 9.78 -17.11
CA ASN A 140 -18.29 8.62 -18.00
C ASN A 140 -18.80 7.37 -17.26
N LYS A 141 -20.12 7.29 -17.06
CA LYS A 141 -20.85 6.17 -16.42
C LYS A 141 -20.67 4.81 -17.12
N THR A 142 -19.99 4.76 -18.27
CA THR A 142 -19.84 3.54 -19.07
C THR A 142 -18.50 2.84 -18.89
N LYS A 143 -17.53 3.45 -18.19
CA LYS A 143 -16.24 2.83 -17.95
C LYS A 143 -16.28 1.85 -16.78
N LYS A 144 -15.68 0.69 -17.00
CA LYS A 144 -15.48 -0.31 -15.94
C LYS A 144 -14.32 0.12 -15.06
N LEU A 145 -14.53 0.13 -13.76
CA LEU A 145 -13.44 0.15 -12.78
C LEU A 145 -13.06 -1.29 -12.45
N VAL A 146 -11.80 -1.62 -12.66
CA VAL A 146 -11.22 -2.91 -12.31
C VAL A 146 -10.34 -2.72 -11.09
N ILE A 147 -10.62 -3.47 -10.04
CA ILE A 147 -9.81 -3.49 -8.82
C ILE A 147 -9.05 -4.80 -8.78
N VAL A 148 -7.74 -4.75 -8.72
CA VAL A 148 -6.85 -5.92 -8.68
C VAL A 148 -6.06 -5.97 -7.37
N GLU A 149 -5.45 -7.11 -7.09
CA GLU A 149 -4.75 -7.33 -5.83
C GLU A 149 -3.40 -6.60 -5.76
N GLY A 150 -2.67 -6.53 -6.86
CA GLY A 150 -1.30 -6.02 -6.87
C GLY A 150 -1.02 -4.96 -7.92
N GLU A 151 0.00 -4.16 -7.68
CA GLU A 151 0.41 -3.06 -8.55
C GLU A 151 0.79 -3.56 -9.96
N MET A 152 1.49 -4.69 -10.02
CA MET A 152 1.89 -5.30 -11.29
C MET A 152 0.70 -5.80 -12.10
N ASP A 153 -0.36 -6.22 -11.43
CA ASP A 153 -1.59 -6.67 -12.09
C ASP A 153 -2.34 -5.46 -12.65
N ALA A 154 -2.36 -4.33 -11.93
CA ALA A 154 -2.93 -3.09 -12.43
C ALA A 154 -2.24 -2.63 -13.74
N LEU A 155 -0.89 -2.66 -13.76
CA LEU A 155 -0.14 -2.34 -14.96
C LEU A 155 -0.46 -3.32 -16.10
N SER A 156 -0.54 -4.61 -15.81
CA SER A 156 -0.79 -5.66 -16.82
C SER A 156 -2.19 -5.53 -17.43
N VAL A 157 -3.20 -5.28 -16.60
CA VAL A 157 -4.58 -5.07 -17.07
C VAL A 157 -4.67 -3.83 -17.94
N TRP A 158 -4.06 -2.72 -17.52
CA TRP A 158 -4.10 -1.49 -18.31
C TRP A 158 -3.30 -1.59 -19.62
N GLU A 159 -2.17 -2.30 -19.62
CA GLU A 159 -1.41 -2.56 -20.85
C GLU A 159 -2.26 -3.32 -21.88
N ALA A 160 -3.04 -4.30 -21.42
CA ALA A 160 -3.92 -5.10 -22.28
C ALA A 160 -5.22 -4.35 -22.66
N GLN A 161 -5.74 -3.51 -21.77
CA GLN A 161 -7.03 -2.83 -21.90
C GLN A 161 -6.94 -1.35 -21.47
N PRO A 162 -6.31 -0.49 -22.26
CA PRO A 162 -6.02 0.90 -21.86
C PRO A 162 -7.26 1.79 -21.72
N ASN A 163 -8.43 1.29 -22.11
CA ASN A 163 -9.72 1.97 -21.95
C ASN A 163 -10.40 1.68 -20.62
N TRP A 164 -9.88 0.75 -19.83
CA TRP A 164 -10.41 0.44 -18.52
C TRP A 164 -9.76 1.33 -17.46
N ASP A 165 -10.54 1.69 -16.45
CA ASP A 165 -10.02 2.31 -15.25
C ASP A 165 -9.57 1.19 -14.31
N VAL A 166 -8.29 1.20 -13.91
CA VAL A 166 -7.68 0.10 -13.17
C VAL A 166 -6.96 0.64 -11.94
N VAL A 167 -7.24 0.05 -10.79
CA VAL A 167 -6.55 0.34 -9.52
C VAL A 167 -6.16 -0.96 -8.84
N SER A 168 -5.16 -0.91 -7.95
CA SER A 168 -4.90 -2.04 -7.07
C SER A 168 -5.01 -1.67 -5.59
N ILE A 169 -5.33 -2.69 -4.77
CA ILE A 169 -5.31 -2.57 -3.32
C ILE A 169 -3.86 -2.54 -2.81
N PRO A 170 -3.58 -1.70 -1.78
CA PRO A 170 -2.20 -1.51 -1.33
C PRO A 170 -1.60 -2.71 -0.58
N ASN A 171 -2.41 -3.46 0.19
CA ASN A 171 -1.94 -4.45 1.16
C ASN A 171 -2.58 -5.84 0.97
N GLY A 172 -2.82 -6.23 -0.29
CA GLY A 172 -3.36 -7.54 -0.64
C GLY A 172 -4.84 -7.74 -0.31
N ALA A 173 -5.36 -8.92 -0.65
CA ALA A 173 -6.80 -9.22 -0.62
C ALA A 173 -7.43 -9.07 0.77
N ALA A 174 -6.71 -9.41 1.84
CA ALA A 174 -7.23 -9.30 3.21
C ALA A 174 -7.59 -7.85 3.62
N ALA A 175 -6.87 -6.86 3.08
CA ALA A 175 -7.11 -5.44 3.34
C ALA A 175 -8.12 -4.80 2.37
N ALA A 176 -8.67 -5.55 1.41
CA ALA A 176 -9.47 -5.00 0.31
C ALA A 176 -10.67 -4.20 0.81
N LYS A 177 -11.46 -4.74 1.75
CA LYS A 177 -12.65 -4.07 2.28
C LYS A 177 -12.31 -2.70 2.86
N LYS A 178 -11.31 -2.63 3.74
CA LYS A 178 -10.88 -1.37 4.37
C LYS A 178 -10.30 -0.40 3.34
N ALA A 179 -9.45 -0.88 2.42
CA ALA A 179 -8.88 -0.05 1.37
C ALA A 179 -9.94 0.57 0.45
N ILE A 180 -10.97 -0.19 0.08
CA ILE A 180 -12.06 0.32 -0.75
C ILE A 180 -12.91 1.32 0.05
N GLN A 181 -13.30 1.00 1.28
CA GLN A 181 -14.10 1.89 2.13
C GLN A 181 -13.42 3.24 2.37
N ASN A 182 -12.11 3.25 2.62
CA ASN A 182 -11.34 4.46 2.89
C ASN A 182 -11.10 5.33 1.64
N ASN A 183 -11.36 4.79 0.44
CA ASN A 183 -11.13 5.48 -0.83
C ASN A 183 -12.41 5.57 -1.69
N TYR A 184 -13.58 5.36 -1.08
CA TYR A 184 -14.88 5.42 -1.74
C TYR A 184 -15.48 6.82 -1.62
N GLU A 185 -14.96 7.79 -2.38
CA GLU A 185 -15.56 9.11 -2.56
C GLU A 185 -15.71 9.47 -4.05
#